data_26c5a0ccd0c0d9bc379a7f0fffba8ac7
#
_entry.id   26c5a0ccd0c0d9bc379a7f0fffba8ac7
#
_cell.length_a   1.000
_cell.length_b   1.000
_cell.length_c   1.000
_cell.angle_alpha   90.00
_cell.angle_beta   90.00
_cell.angle_gamma   90.00
#
_symmetry.space_group_name_H-M   'P 1'
#
loop_
_entity.id
_entity.type
_entity.pdbx_description
1 polymer ?
#
loop_
_entity_poly.entity_id
_entity_poly.type
_entity_poly.pdbx_seq_one_letter_code
_entity_poly.pdbx_strand_id
1 'polypeptide(L)'
;MVQLTLPKGSQVSEGKTFGKKGKNTITFNVYRWNRESNENPRLDRFYINKSKLGPMVLDALMFIKNQMDPSLTFRRSCREGICGSCSMNVNGTNTLACLKPIETEVINIYPLPHMRVLKDLIPD
;
A
#
# COMPACT_ATOMS: atom_id res chain seq x y z
N MET A 1 -7.54 3.95 -14.23
CA MET A 1 -7.40 5.07 -13.27
C MET A 1 -7.85 4.63 -11.89
N VAL A 2 -7.11 5.04 -10.90
CA VAL A 2 -7.45 4.68 -9.53
C VAL A 2 -8.61 5.53 -9.03
N GLN A 3 -9.63 4.87 -8.50
CA GLN A 3 -10.69 5.55 -7.80
C GLN A 3 -10.21 5.85 -6.39
N LEU A 4 -9.91 7.09 -6.14
CA LEU A 4 -9.35 7.49 -4.86
C LEU A 4 -10.46 7.85 -3.89
N THR A 5 -10.53 7.12 -2.78
CA THR A 5 -11.46 7.44 -1.69
C THR A 5 -10.85 8.48 -0.76
N LEU A 6 -10.17 9.44 -1.34
CA LEU A 6 -9.50 10.49 -0.59
C LEU A 6 -10.45 11.66 -0.33
N PRO A 7 -10.22 12.43 0.75
CA PRO A 7 -11.01 13.62 0.99
C PRO A 7 -10.94 14.58 -0.18
N LYS A 8 -12.03 15.31 -0.40
CA LYS A 8 -12.06 16.35 -1.41
C LYS A 8 -10.98 17.38 -1.12
N GLY A 9 -10.24 17.74 -2.15
CA GLY A 9 -9.10 18.64 -1.99
C GLY A 9 -7.78 17.94 -1.72
N SER A 10 -7.81 16.61 -1.61
CA SER A 10 -6.59 15.83 -1.49
C SER A 10 -5.73 16.01 -2.73
N GLN A 11 -4.41 16.18 -2.54
CA GLN A 11 -3.48 16.44 -3.64
C GLN A 11 -2.55 15.26 -3.88
N VAL A 12 -3.14 14.07 -3.99
CA VAL A 12 -2.38 12.87 -4.33
C VAL A 12 -2.14 12.86 -5.83
N SER A 13 -0.87 12.78 -6.22
CA SER A 13 -0.48 12.74 -7.62
C SER A 13 -0.12 11.32 -8.05
N GLU A 14 0.00 11.12 -9.36
CA GLU A 14 0.50 9.87 -9.90
C GLU A 14 1.99 9.76 -9.62
N GLY A 15 2.41 8.61 -9.09
CA GLY A 15 3.79 8.37 -8.73
C GLY A 15 4.53 7.51 -9.74
N LYS A 16 5.49 6.72 -9.24
CA LYS A 16 6.31 5.85 -10.07
C LYS A 16 5.59 4.54 -10.37
N THR A 17 5.98 3.90 -11.48
CA THR A 17 5.48 2.58 -11.86
C THR A 17 6.63 1.59 -11.84
N PHE A 18 6.44 0.47 -11.15
CA PHE A 18 7.41 -0.60 -11.03
C PHE A 18 6.88 -1.87 -11.67
N GLY A 19 7.68 -2.51 -12.49
CA GLY A 19 7.31 -3.74 -13.17
C GLY A 19 6.47 -3.49 -14.42
N LYS A 20 5.90 -4.58 -14.96
CA LYS A 20 5.06 -4.51 -16.16
C LYS A 20 3.80 -5.32 -15.95
N LYS A 21 2.67 -4.78 -16.41
CA LYS A 21 1.39 -5.47 -16.35
C LYS A 21 1.41 -6.67 -17.30
N GLY A 22 0.94 -7.81 -16.81
CA GLY A 22 0.81 -9.04 -17.58
C GLY A 22 -0.44 -9.81 -17.20
N LYS A 23 -0.60 -11.00 -17.77
CA LYS A 23 -1.82 -11.81 -17.56
C LYS A 23 -1.99 -12.29 -16.12
N ASN A 24 -0.89 -12.54 -15.42
CA ASN A 24 -0.91 -13.05 -14.06
C ASN A 24 -0.38 -12.07 -13.03
N THR A 25 -0.52 -10.77 -13.30
CA THR A 25 -0.08 -9.76 -12.36
C THR A 25 -1.22 -9.17 -11.56
N ILE A 26 -0.89 -8.77 -10.34
CA ILE A 26 -1.77 -7.97 -9.50
C ILE A 26 -1.17 -6.57 -9.44
N THR A 27 -2.03 -5.57 -9.54
CA THR A 27 -1.63 -4.17 -9.49
C THR A 27 -1.84 -3.64 -8.07
N PHE A 28 -0.78 -3.13 -7.48
CA PHE A 28 -0.83 -2.49 -6.16
C PHE A 28 -0.59 -1.00 -6.34
N ASN A 29 -1.55 -0.18 -5.97
CA ASN A 29 -1.41 1.27 -5.93
C ASN A 29 -1.22 1.65 -4.48
N VAL A 30 -0.02 2.13 -4.13
CA VAL A 30 0.40 2.32 -2.75
C VAL A 30 0.65 3.79 -2.48
N TYR A 31 0.00 4.30 -1.43
CA TYR A 31 0.19 5.67 -0.98
C TYR A 31 1.63 5.87 -0.48
N ARG A 32 2.28 6.93 -0.98
CA ARG A 32 3.64 7.29 -0.61
C ARG A 32 3.70 8.75 -0.21
N TRP A 33 4.32 9.00 0.89
CA TRP A 33 4.54 10.37 1.36
C TRP A 33 5.72 10.43 2.32
N ASN A 34 6.50 11.50 2.19
CA ASN A 34 7.60 11.78 3.10
C ASN A 34 7.51 13.24 3.53
N ARG A 35 7.34 13.45 4.81
CA ARG A 35 7.17 14.80 5.36
C ARG A 35 8.37 15.71 5.12
N GLU A 36 9.55 15.14 4.87
CA GLU A 36 10.77 15.90 4.66
C GLU A 36 10.95 16.39 3.22
N SER A 37 10.17 15.85 2.29
CA SER A 37 10.36 16.11 0.86
C SER A 37 9.66 17.37 0.35
N ASN A 38 8.75 17.97 1.11
CA ASN A 38 7.90 19.08 0.67
C ASN A 38 7.06 18.77 -0.57
N GLU A 39 6.92 17.51 -0.92
CA GLU A 39 6.12 17.09 -2.05
C GLU A 39 4.74 16.62 -1.59
N ASN A 40 3.76 16.72 -2.49
CA ASN A 40 2.44 16.17 -2.24
C ASN A 40 2.51 14.63 -2.22
N PRO A 41 1.58 13.98 -1.51
CA PRO A 41 1.50 12.53 -1.56
C PRO A 41 1.33 12.03 -2.98
N ARG A 42 1.79 10.81 -3.24
CA ARG A 42 1.66 10.16 -4.54
C ARG A 42 1.21 8.72 -4.39
N LEU A 43 0.71 8.14 -5.47
CA LEU A 43 0.45 6.71 -5.55
C LEU A 43 1.49 6.08 -6.47
N ASP A 44 2.29 5.19 -5.93
CA ASP A 44 3.20 4.37 -6.72
C ASP A 44 2.48 3.09 -7.13
N ARG A 45 2.71 2.65 -8.36
CA ARG A 45 2.06 1.47 -8.93
C ARG A 45 3.06 0.34 -9.04
N PHE A 46 2.68 -0.84 -8.52
CA PHE A 46 3.53 -2.02 -8.55
C PHE A 46 2.79 -3.15 -9.23
N TYR A 47 3.39 -3.73 -10.26
CA TYR A 47 2.86 -4.93 -10.93
C TYR A 47 3.65 -6.13 -10.44
N ILE A 48 2.98 -7.09 -9.81
CA ILE A 48 3.63 -8.25 -9.23
C ILE A 48 2.95 -9.52 -9.75
N ASN A 49 3.76 -10.48 -10.20
CA ASN A 49 3.24 -11.76 -10.65
C ASN A 49 2.66 -12.52 -9.45
N LYS A 50 1.45 -13.07 -9.63
CA LYS A 50 0.76 -13.81 -8.58
C LYS A 50 1.59 -14.95 -7.99
N SER A 51 2.41 -15.58 -8.81
CA SER A 51 3.24 -16.71 -8.36
C SER A 51 4.28 -16.33 -7.32
N LYS A 52 4.59 -15.04 -7.21
CA LYS A 52 5.60 -14.54 -6.27
C LYS A 52 5.00 -14.01 -4.98
N LEU A 53 3.68 -14.06 -4.84
CA LEU A 53 2.97 -13.48 -3.69
C LEU A 53 2.47 -14.57 -2.75
N GLY A 54 2.55 -14.30 -1.46
CA GLY A 54 1.78 -15.03 -0.48
C GLY A 54 0.31 -14.56 -0.52
N PRO A 55 -0.55 -15.14 0.31
CA PRO A 55 -1.99 -14.91 0.20
C PRO A 55 -2.47 -13.56 0.73
N MET A 56 -1.68 -12.89 1.58
CA MET A 56 -2.15 -11.69 2.29
C MET A 56 -1.52 -10.41 1.73
N VAL A 57 -2.20 -9.28 1.95
CA VAL A 57 -1.70 -7.97 1.54
C VAL A 57 -0.33 -7.67 2.15
N LEU A 58 -0.10 -8.07 3.41
CA LEU A 58 1.20 -7.87 4.04
C LEU A 58 2.31 -8.57 3.26
N ASP A 59 2.04 -9.75 2.71
CA ASP A 59 3.03 -10.47 1.90
C ASP A 59 3.46 -9.65 0.68
N ALA A 60 2.49 -8.97 0.05
CA ALA A 60 2.78 -8.11 -1.09
C ALA A 60 3.61 -6.90 -0.68
N LEU A 61 3.29 -6.27 0.45
CA LEU A 61 4.06 -5.12 0.93
C LEU A 61 5.49 -5.52 1.26
N MET A 62 5.69 -6.69 1.84
CA MET A 62 7.03 -7.20 2.13
C MET A 62 7.80 -7.51 0.83
N PHE A 63 7.13 -8.07 -0.16
CA PHE A 63 7.74 -8.31 -1.47
C PHE A 63 8.18 -6.99 -2.11
N ILE A 64 7.32 -5.98 -2.09
CA ILE A 64 7.65 -4.66 -2.64
C ILE A 64 8.89 -4.10 -1.94
N LYS A 65 8.90 -4.12 -0.62
CA LYS A 65 10.02 -3.56 0.15
C LYS A 65 11.32 -4.30 -0.11
N ASN A 66 11.27 -5.61 -0.22
CA ASN A 66 12.48 -6.42 -0.37
C ASN A 66 13.00 -6.50 -1.80
N GLN A 67 12.10 -6.44 -2.81
CA GLN A 67 12.47 -6.73 -4.20
C GLN A 67 12.28 -5.55 -5.15
N MET A 68 11.50 -4.56 -4.80
CA MET A 68 11.14 -3.49 -5.74
C MET A 68 11.56 -2.10 -5.25
N ASP A 69 11.15 -1.71 -4.05
CA ASP A 69 11.43 -0.38 -3.51
C ASP A 69 11.64 -0.45 -2.00
N PRO A 70 12.90 -0.50 -1.54
CA PRO A 70 13.17 -0.61 -0.10
C PRO A 70 12.79 0.64 0.70
N SER A 71 12.47 1.75 0.03
CA SER A 71 12.06 2.97 0.72
C SER A 71 10.62 2.92 1.24
N LEU A 72 9.82 1.94 0.80
CA LEU A 72 8.46 1.79 1.29
C LEU A 72 8.45 1.52 2.79
N THR A 73 7.67 2.31 3.52
CA THR A 73 7.63 2.23 4.98
C THR A 73 6.24 1.84 5.45
N PHE A 74 6.18 0.80 6.27
CA PHE A 74 4.95 0.33 6.90
C PHE A 74 5.29 -0.40 8.19
N ARG A 75 4.29 -0.53 9.07
CA ARG A 75 4.48 -1.24 10.33
C ARG A 75 4.02 -2.68 10.19
N ARG A 76 4.78 -3.58 10.76
CA ARG A 76 4.42 -4.98 10.89
C ARG A 76 5.13 -5.56 12.11
N SER A 77 4.56 -6.57 12.68
CA SER A 77 5.15 -7.20 13.85
C SER A 77 4.78 -8.68 13.93
N CYS A 78 3.56 -9.01 14.36
CA CYS A 78 3.18 -10.39 14.65
C CYS A 78 2.74 -11.20 13.43
N ARG A 79 2.21 -10.58 12.39
CA ARG A 79 1.64 -11.23 11.20
C ARG A 79 0.41 -12.09 11.49
N GLU A 80 -0.12 -12.00 12.70
CA GLU A 80 -1.25 -12.83 13.15
C GLU A 80 -2.49 -12.01 13.54
N GLY A 81 -2.43 -10.69 13.36
CA GLY A 81 -3.54 -9.80 13.68
C GLY A 81 -3.67 -9.44 15.16
N ILE A 82 -2.72 -9.84 15.97
CA ILE A 82 -2.80 -9.63 17.42
C ILE A 82 -2.35 -8.23 17.81
N CYS A 83 -1.26 -7.75 17.21
CA CYS A 83 -0.66 -6.46 17.59
C CYS A 83 -1.34 -5.25 16.98
N GLY A 84 -2.06 -5.41 15.86
CA GLY A 84 -2.70 -4.30 15.15
C GLY A 84 -1.75 -3.33 14.46
N SER A 85 -0.44 -3.58 14.50
CA SER A 85 0.54 -2.63 13.96
C SER A 85 0.48 -2.48 12.44
N CYS A 86 -0.08 -3.43 11.72
CA CYS A 86 -0.21 -3.38 10.26
C CYS A 86 -1.57 -2.84 9.80
N SER A 87 -2.28 -2.10 10.65
CA SER A 87 -3.57 -1.51 10.29
C SER A 87 -3.40 -0.46 9.20
N MET A 88 -4.23 -0.56 8.17
CA MET A 88 -4.22 0.38 7.06
C MET A 88 -5.55 0.30 6.32
N ASN A 89 -5.73 1.15 5.31
CA ASN A 89 -6.93 1.12 4.48
C ASN A 89 -6.61 0.39 3.17
N VAL A 90 -7.33 -0.70 2.93
CA VAL A 90 -7.18 -1.50 1.72
C VAL A 90 -8.50 -1.48 0.96
N ASN A 91 -8.48 -0.93 -0.25
CA ASN A 91 -9.66 -0.83 -1.11
C ASN A 91 -10.86 -0.18 -0.40
N GLY A 92 -10.59 0.85 0.42
CA GLY A 92 -11.64 1.58 1.14
C GLY A 92 -12.04 0.99 2.48
N THR A 93 -11.45 -0.13 2.89
CA THR A 93 -11.78 -0.79 4.16
C THR A 93 -10.59 -0.74 5.11
N ASN A 94 -10.83 -0.30 6.34
CA ASN A 94 -9.80 -0.35 7.37
C ASN A 94 -9.61 -1.78 7.84
N THR A 95 -8.39 -2.29 7.75
CA THR A 95 -8.11 -3.69 8.04
C THR A 95 -6.65 -3.87 8.43
N LEU A 96 -6.31 -5.08 8.87
CA LEU A 96 -4.93 -5.48 9.14
C LEU A 96 -4.36 -6.12 7.88
N ALA A 97 -3.22 -5.63 7.41
CA ALA A 97 -2.60 -6.17 6.19
C ALA A 97 -2.24 -7.64 6.32
N CYS A 98 -1.91 -8.11 7.52
CA CYS A 98 -1.59 -9.53 7.76
C CYS A 98 -2.82 -10.45 7.70
N LEU A 99 -4.03 -9.90 7.81
CA LEU A 99 -5.28 -10.67 7.76
C LEU A 99 -6.10 -10.41 6.51
N LYS A 100 -5.73 -9.42 5.70
CA LYS A 100 -6.49 -9.11 4.48
C LYS A 100 -5.97 -9.93 3.31
N PRO A 101 -6.76 -10.86 2.78
CA PRO A 101 -6.33 -11.65 1.63
C PRO A 101 -6.30 -10.81 0.35
N ILE A 102 -5.48 -11.24 -0.60
CA ILE A 102 -5.42 -10.63 -1.92
C ILE A 102 -6.53 -11.26 -2.76
N GLU A 103 -7.62 -10.51 -2.95
CA GLU A 103 -8.84 -11.03 -3.58
C GLU A 103 -9.13 -10.44 -4.96
N THR A 104 -8.49 -9.34 -5.32
CA THR A 104 -8.77 -8.63 -6.56
C THR A 104 -7.50 -8.40 -7.35
N GLU A 105 -7.64 -8.04 -8.63
CA GLU A 105 -6.49 -7.77 -9.49
C GLU A 105 -5.89 -6.39 -9.28
N VAL A 106 -6.64 -5.48 -8.68
CA VAL A 106 -6.17 -4.13 -8.36
C VAL A 106 -6.43 -3.89 -6.89
N ILE A 107 -5.38 -3.52 -6.17
CA ILE A 107 -5.44 -3.26 -4.74
C ILE A 107 -4.87 -1.88 -4.44
N ASN A 108 -5.69 -1.05 -3.82
CA ASN A 108 -5.32 0.31 -3.44
C ASN A 108 -5.04 0.35 -1.94
N ILE A 109 -3.85 0.79 -1.56
CA ILE A 109 -3.39 0.75 -0.17
C ILE A 109 -3.07 2.16 0.31
N TYR A 110 -3.76 2.58 1.37
CA TYR A 110 -3.59 3.88 2.01
C TYR A 110 -3.33 3.71 3.50
N PRO A 111 -2.77 4.74 4.16
CA PRO A 111 -2.76 4.74 5.63
C PRO A 111 -4.18 4.86 6.17
N LEU A 112 -4.36 4.60 7.45
CA LEU A 112 -5.67 4.76 8.08
C LEU A 112 -6.16 6.19 7.87
N PRO A 113 -7.43 6.38 7.48
CA PRO A 113 -7.98 7.71 7.25
C PRO A 113 -8.13 8.49 8.56
N HIS A 114 -8.17 9.81 8.42
CA HIS A 114 -8.36 10.75 9.55
C HIS A 114 -7.24 10.72 10.58
N MET A 115 -6.13 10.11 10.27
CA MET A 115 -4.94 10.10 11.13
C MET A 115 -3.80 10.82 10.42
N ARG A 116 -2.97 11.49 11.20
CA ARG A 116 -1.77 12.12 10.68
C ARG A 116 -0.81 11.04 10.19
N VAL A 117 -0.24 11.23 9.02
CA VAL A 117 0.71 10.27 8.46
C VAL A 117 2.13 10.71 8.80
N LEU A 118 2.91 9.78 9.35
CA LEU A 118 4.33 10.00 9.61
C LEU A 118 5.17 9.78 8.36
N LYS A 119 4.94 8.65 7.69
CA LYS A 119 5.58 8.32 6.43
C LYS A 119 4.79 7.19 5.77
N ASP A 120 4.52 7.32 4.46
CA ASP A 120 3.83 6.30 3.66
C ASP A 120 2.58 5.75 4.36
N LEU A 121 2.63 4.51 4.84
CA LEU A 121 1.50 3.82 5.46
C LEU A 121 1.50 3.86 6.99
N ILE A 122 2.42 4.60 7.59
CA ILE A 122 2.53 4.68 9.04
C ILE A 122 1.75 5.89 9.55
N PRO A 123 0.64 5.67 10.26
CA PRO A 123 -0.09 6.76 10.90
C PRO A 123 0.53 7.14 12.24
N ASP A 124 0.23 8.34 12.64
CA ASP A 124 0.66 8.84 13.93
C ASP A 124 -0.26 8.29 15.03
#